data_e456860ef23b251a6ab019670f62302e
#
_entry.id   e456860ef23b251a6ab019670f62302e
#
_cell.length_a   1.000
_cell.length_b   1.000
_cell.length_c   1.000
_cell.angle_alpha   90.00
_cell.angle_beta   90.00
_cell.angle_gamma   90.00
#
_symmetry.space_group_name_H-M   'P 1'
#
loop_
_entity.id
_entity.type
_entity.pdbx_description
1 polymer ?
#
loop_
_entity_poly.entity_id
_entity_poly.type
_entity_poly.pdbx_seq_one_letter_code
_entity_poly.pdbx_strand_id
1 'polypeptide(L)'
;MKAKPLLIVESPTKVKTIQQYLGKNYDVISCVGHVKDLPRSELGIDIENDFKIALKVLPDKNKFIKELRKKSKTAERVMIATDPDREGEAIAAHLASEVPEEKLERVQFTEITKRGIQEGISKVRDINHNLVSAQTARRVIDRLVGYKVSPVLWATLQSNMKFVKTNLSAGRVQSAAVKIIVDRERLRSKFKRTRYFDLKAQLSKPNSETKFSANLFKLGGVRIATSNDFNSENGALKTNSVVLLSESKANTLRKQLNNAQWQIVDINEKPRTSNPKPPFTTSTLQQEASRKLRSSARQTMSNAQKLYENGFITYMRTDSTHLSCLLYTSDAADEHGC
;
A
#
# COMPACT_ATOMS: atom_id res chain seq x y z
N MET A 1 14.06 7.23 44.68
CA MET A 1 14.38 6.61 43.37
C MET A 1 14.55 7.74 42.36
N LYS A 2 15.58 7.70 41.51
CA LYS A 2 15.69 8.69 40.41
C LYS A 2 14.47 8.58 39.49
N ALA A 3 13.88 9.70 39.09
CA ALA A 3 12.80 9.74 38.11
C ALA A 3 13.33 9.14 36.78
N LYS A 4 12.55 8.27 36.17
CA LYS A 4 12.91 7.64 34.88
C LYS A 4 12.13 8.28 33.74
N PRO A 5 12.69 8.34 32.52
CA PRO A 5 11.91 8.66 31.32
C PRO A 5 10.78 7.66 31.12
N LEU A 6 9.60 8.16 30.75
CA LEU A 6 8.43 7.38 30.38
C LEU A 6 8.34 7.32 28.85
N LEU A 7 8.34 6.13 28.28
CA LEU A 7 8.18 5.93 26.83
C LEU A 7 6.82 5.29 26.53
N ILE A 8 6.04 5.90 25.64
CA ILE A 8 4.70 5.46 25.29
C ILE A 8 4.70 4.97 23.85
N VAL A 9 4.30 3.72 23.63
CA VAL A 9 4.18 3.09 22.30
C VAL A 9 2.76 2.63 22.03
N GLU A 10 2.45 2.18 20.80
CA GLU A 10 1.10 1.78 20.43
C GLU A 10 0.76 0.35 20.85
N SER A 11 1.71 -0.58 20.80
CA SER A 11 1.41 -2.00 21.00
C SER A 11 2.19 -2.63 22.17
N PRO A 12 1.60 -3.62 22.86
CA PRO A 12 2.28 -4.38 23.90
C PRO A 12 3.49 -5.17 23.40
N THR A 13 3.49 -5.58 22.13
CA THR A 13 4.64 -6.26 21.51
C THR A 13 5.85 -5.34 21.47
N LYS A 14 5.67 -4.09 21.03
CA LYS A 14 6.74 -3.07 21.04
C LYS A 14 7.28 -2.81 22.45
N VAL A 15 6.41 -2.80 23.48
CA VAL A 15 6.87 -2.64 24.88
C VAL A 15 7.92 -3.68 25.20
N LYS A 16 7.65 -4.97 24.92
CA LYS A 16 8.60 -6.05 25.23
C LYS A 16 9.92 -5.87 24.50
N THR A 17 9.88 -5.64 23.20
CA THR A 17 11.08 -5.52 22.36
C THR A 17 11.91 -4.29 22.76
N ILE A 18 11.27 -3.14 22.95
CA ILE A 18 11.95 -1.88 23.31
C ILE A 18 12.49 -1.95 24.74
N GLN A 19 11.72 -2.51 25.69
CA GLN A 19 12.18 -2.67 27.07
C GLN A 19 13.43 -3.56 27.15
N GLN A 20 13.53 -4.59 26.28
CA GLN A 20 14.73 -5.44 26.21
C GLN A 20 15.97 -4.64 25.78
N TYR A 21 15.82 -3.69 24.84
CA TYR A 21 16.93 -2.87 24.37
C TYR A 21 17.30 -1.72 25.32
N LEU A 22 16.32 -1.09 25.98
CA LEU A 22 16.53 0.04 26.88
C LEU A 22 16.81 -0.36 28.33
N GLY A 23 16.56 -1.61 28.69
CA GLY A 23 16.77 -2.13 30.03
C GLY A 23 15.88 -1.45 31.07
N LYS A 24 16.39 -1.33 32.30
CA LYS A 24 15.66 -0.77 33.45
C LYS A 24 15.70 0.78 33.53
N ASN A 25 16.34 1.44 32.58
CA ASN A 25 16.51 2.91 32.61
C ASN A 25 15.26 3.67 32.13
N TYR A 26 14.36 3.01 31.43
CA TYR A 26 13.11 3.57 30.92
C TYR A 26 11.90 2.80 31.50
N ASP A 27 10.79 3.52 31.72
CA ASP A 27 9.47 2.91 31.91
C ASP A 27 8.72 2.92 30.59
N VAL A 28 8.44 1.74 30.01
CA VAL A 28 7.82 1.62 28.69
C VAL A 28 6.39 1.11 28.86
N ILE A 29 5.42 1.86 28.34
CA ILE A 29 4.00 1.51 28.40
C ILE A 29 3.35 1.55 27.01
N SER A 30 2.19 0.89 26.86
CA SER A 30 1.43 0.87 25.62
C SER A 30 0.05 1.48 25.78
N CYS A 31 -0.35 2.36 24.84
CA CYS A 31 -1.70 2.92 24.77
C CYS A 31 -2.72 1.98 24.08
N VAL A 32 -2.24 0.95 23.38
CA VAL A 32 -3.08 -0.01 22.64
C VAL A 32 -4.01 0.71 21.64
N GLY A 33 -3.44 1.54 20.77
CA GLY A 33 -4.14 2.32 19.73
C GLY A 33 -4.73 3.64 20.23
N HIS A 34 -5.79 4.12 19.56
CA HIS A 34 -6.41 5.41 19.88
C HIS A 34 -6.95 5.48 21.32
N VAL A 35 -6.75 6.62 21.95
CA VAL A 35 -7.26 6.91 23.31
C VAL A 35 -8.49 7.81 23.30
N LYS A 36 -8.66 8.62 22.25
CA LYS A 36 -9.83 9.48 22.01
C LYS A 36 -10.42 9.22 20.63
N ASP A 37 -11.74 9.36 20.50
CA ASP A 37 -12.45 9.26 19.22
C ASP A 37 -13.74 10.11 19.27
N LEU A 38 -14.38 10.28 18.10
CA LEU A 38 -15.72 10.86 17.99
C LEU A 38 -16.75 10.02 18.74
N PRO A 39 -17.77 10.61 19.34
CA PRO A 39 -18.84 9.88 20.03
C PRO A 39 -19.53 8.88 19.10
N ARG A 40 -19.96 7.73 19.62
CA ARG A 40 -20.56 6.68 18.79
C ARG A 40 -22.00 6.96 18.37
N SER A 41 -22.78 7.61 19.24
CA SER A 41 -24.22 7.84 19.06
C SER A 41 -24.55 9.17 18.39
N GLU A 42 -23.57 10.06 18.24
CA GLU A 42 -23.77 11.42 17.74
C GLU A 42 -22.83 11.67 16.54
N LEU A 43 -23.13 12.69 15.75
CA LEU A 43 -22.25 13.13 14.65
C LEU A 43 -20.87 13.54 15.21
N GLY A 44 -20.86 14.28 16.31
CA GLY A 44 -19.65 14.74 16.98
C GLY A 44 -18.82 15.73 16.18
N ILE A 45 -19.42 16.35 15.16
CA ILE A 45 -18.81 17.33 14.26
C ILE A 45 -19.74 18.51 14.17
N ASP A 46 -19.23 19.70 14.47
CA ASP A 46 -19.92 20.97 14.30
C ASP A 46 -19.64 21.50 12.89
N ILE A 47 -20.61 21.31 11.98
CA ILE A 47 -20.47 21.66 10.55
C ILE A 47 -20.44 23.19 10.37
N GLU A 48 -21.21 23.92 11.19
CA GLU A 48 -21.36 25.39 11.09
C GLU A 48 -20.12 26.10 11.63
N ASN A 49 -19.30 25.41 12.45
CA ASN A 49 -18.13 25.97 13.11
C ASN A 49 -16.84 25.27 12.60
N ASP A 50 -16.56 25.41 11.32
CA ASP A 50 -15.35 24.89 10.63
C ASP A 50 -15.06 23.40 10.90
N PHE A 51 -16.11 22.58 10.93
CA PHE A 51 -16.03 21.13 11.17
C PHE A 51 -15.34 20.76 12.49
N LYS A 52 -15.43 21.60 13.50
CA LYS A 52 -14.84 21.35 14.82
C LYS A 52 -15.31 20.02 15.38
N ILE A 53 -14.36 19.20 15.81
CA ILE A 53 -14.63 17.86 16.32
C ILE A 53 -14.72 17.83 17.85
N ALA A 54 -15.67 17.06 18.38
CA ALA A 54 -15.84 16.77 19.80
C ALA A 54 -15.26 15.40 20.13
N LEU A 55 -13.97 15.33 20.46
CA LEU A 55 -13.31 14.09 20.86
C LEU A 55 -13.65 13.73 22.31
N LYS A 56 -13.98 12.45 22.56
CA LYS A 56 -14.19 11.87 23.88
C LYS A 56 -13.18 10.76 24.14
N VAL A 57 -12.71 10.64 25.37
CA VAL A 57 -11.90 9.49 25.79
C VAL A 57 -12.72 8.23 25.63
N LEU A 58 -12.12 7.22 25.02
CA LEU A 58 -12.79 5.92 24.86
C LEU A 58 -13.00 5.25 26.23
N PRO A 59 -14.17 4.66 26.52
CA PRO A 59 -14.47 4.10 27.85
C PRO A 59 -13.44 3.07 28.34
N ASP A 60 -12.95 2.23 27.44
CA ASP A 60 -11.92 1.22 27.71
C ASP A 60 -10.53 1.82 27.98
N LYS A 61 -10.31 3.09 27.64
CA LYS A 61 -9.03 3.81 27.84
C LYS A 61 -8.98 4.64 29.11
N ASN A 62 -10.07 4.78 29.83
CA ASN A 62 -10.12 5.59 31.07
C ASN A 62 -9.08 5.16 32.11
N LYS A 63 -8.87 3.85 32.28
CA LYS A 63 -7.87 3.31 33.22
C LYS A 63 -6.47 3.69 32.77
N PHE A 64 -6.15 3.54 31.49
CA PHE A 64 -4.86 3.91 30.91
C PHE A 64 -4.57 5.41 31.06
N ILE A 65 -5.55 6.28 30.75
CA ILE A 65 -5.39 7.74 30.89
C ILE A 65 -5.13 8.14 32.34
N LYS A 66 -5.82 7.54 33.32
CA LYS A 66 -5.54 7.79 34.75
C LYS A 66 -4.12 7.37 35.14
N GLU A 67 -3.67 6.22 34.66
CA GLU A 67 -2.29 5.74 34.89
C GLU A 67 -1.27 6.65 34.22
N LEU A 68 -1.50 7.04 32.95
CA LEU A 68 -0.65 7.96 32.20
C LEU A 68 -0.47 9.29 32.96
N ARG A 69 -1.56 9.94 33.38
CA ARG A 69 -1.53 11.19 34.15
C ARG A 69 -0.75 11.05 35.48
N LYS A 70 -0.83 9.89 36.14
CA LYS A 70 -0.07 9.61 37.37
C LYS A 70 1.42 9.46 37.07
N LYS A 71 1.77 8.62 36.06
CA LYS A 71 3.17 8.36 35.70
C LYS A 71 3.87 9.58 35.13
N SER A 72 3.20 10.37 34.28
CA SER A 72 3.79 11.57 33.67
C SER A 72 4.20 12.62 34.67
N LYS A 73 3.44 12.77 35.78
CA LYS A 73 3.81 13.73 36.88
C LYS A 73 5.15 13.38 37.52
N THR A 74 5.44 12.09 37.68
CA THR A 74 6.66 11.61 38.37
C THR A 74 7.80 11.27 37.42
N ALA A 75 7.54 11.17 36.12
CA ALA A 75 8.56 10.91 35.10
C ALA A 75 9.50 12.11 34.93
N GLU A 76 10.75 11.84 34.59
CA GLU A 76 11.75 12.86 34.21
C GLU A 76 11.31 13.59 32.95
N ARG A 77 10.93 12.84 31.92
CA ARG A 77 10.38 13.27 30.62
C ARG A 77 9.42 12.22 30.08
N VAL A 78 8.54 12.60 29.18
CA VAL A 78 7.54 11.71 28.59
C VAL A 78 7.73 11.70 27.09
N MET A 79 8.16 10.57 26.57
CA MET A 79 8.46 10.36 25.16
C MET A 79 7.30 9.60 24.51
N ILE A 80 6.64 10.21 23.52
CA ILE A 80 5.60 9.54 22.76
C ILE A 80 6.21 8.96 21.49
N ALA A 81 6.23 7.63 21.40
CA ALA A 81 6.88 6.86 20.33
C ALA A 81 5.86 6.02 19.52
N THR A 82 4.78 6.69 19.12
CA THR A 82 3.78 6.11 18.21
C THR A 82 4.34 6.01 16.78
N ASP A 83 3.69 5.20 15.92
CA ASP A 83 4.14 4.91 14.56
C ASP A 83 4.38 6.17 13.71
N PRO A 84 5.28 6.11 12.72
CA PRO A 84 5.64 7.25 11.88
C PRO A 84 4.62 7.47 10.75
N ASP A 85 3.33 7.38 11.06
CA ASP A 85 2.25 7.68 10.12
C ASP A 85 1.23 8.68 10.73
N ARG A 86 0.23 9.08 9.92
CA ARG A 86 -0.78 10.04 10.38
C ARG A 86 -1.66 9.53 11.53
N GLU A 87 -1.88 8.21 11.61
CA GLU A 87 -2.64 7.61 12.72
C GLU A 87 -1.83 7.68 14.01
N GLY A 88 -0.53 7.33 13.94
CA GLY A 88 0.38 7.46 15.08
C GLY A 88 0.56 8.89 15.51
N GLU A 89 0.58 9.86 14.60
CA GLU A 89 0.70 11.28 14.93
C GLU A 89 -0.59 11.82 15.61
N ALA A 90 -1.77 11.36 15.17
CA ALA A 90 -3.03 11.69 15.85
C ALA A 90 -3.08 11.08 17.27
N ILE A 91 -2.63 9.83 17.44
CA ILE A 91 -2.52 9.22 18.75
C ILE A 91 -1.55 10.03 19.63
N ALA A 92 -0.41 10.47 19.08
CA ALA A 92 0.54 11.30 19.79
C ALA A 92 -0.09 12.61 20.28
N ALA A 93 -0.83 13.31 19.43
CA ALA A 93 -1.55 14.53 19.79
C ALA A 93 -2.61 14.29 20.89
N HIS A 94 -3.34 13.18 20.83
CA HIS A 94 -4.29 12.81 21.88
C HIS A 94 -3.61 12.51 23.22
N LEU A 95 -2.45 11.85 23.21
CA LEU A 95 -1.68 11.57 24.41
C LEU A 95 -1.04 12.84 24.98
N ALA A 96 -0.54 13.71 24.11
CA ALA A 96 0.08 14.99 24.50
C ALA A 96 -0.86 15.86 25.31
N SER A 97 -2.17 15.89 24.97
CA SER A 97 -3.16 16.63 25.75
C SER A 97 -3.44 16.08 27.17
N GLU A 98 -2.83 14.96 27.53
CA GLU A 98 -2.96 14.29 28.82
C GLU A 98 -1.67 14.33 29.68
N VAL A 99 -0.60 14.94 29.13
CA VAL A 99 0.75 14.98 29.70
C VAL A 99 1.15 16.44 29.92
N PRO A 100 1.92 16.76 30.96
CA PRO A 100 2.50 18.11 31.13
C PRO A 100 3.38 18.48 29.94
N GLU A 101 3.13 19.66 29.34
CA GLU A 101 3.78 20.10 28.11
C GLU A 101 5.31 20.23 28.27
N GLU A 102 5.75 20.67 29.40
CA GLU A 102 7.18 20.87 29.71
C GLU A 102 8.00 19.57 29.78
N LYS A 103 7.33 18.41 29.82
CA LYS A 103 7.96 17.08 29.82
C LYS A 103 7.78 16.31 28.53
N LEU A 104 7.02 16.86 27.61
CA LEU A 104 6.58 16.17 26.40
C LEU A 104 7.68 16.15 25.35
N GLU A 105 7.96 14.97 24.81
CA GLU A 105 8.85 14.76 23.69
C GLU A 105 8.22 13.81 22.68
N ARG A 106 8.33 14.10 21.38
CA ARG A 106 7.92 13.21 20.32
C ARG A 106 9.14 12.51 19.71
N VAL A 107 9.14 11.19 19.69
CA VAL A 107 10.18 10.36 19.06
C VAL A 107 9.57 9.42 18.03
N GLN A 108 10.34 9.02 17.03
CA GLN A 108 9.90 8.09 16.00
C GLN A 108 10.90 6.96 15.82
N PHE A 109 10.36 5.75 15.61
CA PHE A 109 11.17 4.59 15.27
C PHE A 109 10.77 4.10 13.87
N THR A 110 11.67 4.24 12.91
CA THR A 110 11.48 3.69 11.56
C THR A 110 11.71 2.18 11.55
N GLU A 111 12.47 1.67 12.51
CA GLU A 111 12.72 0.25 12.76
C GLU A 111 12.84 -0.01 14.26
N ILE A 112 12.43 -1.19 14.71
CA ILE A 112 12.49 -1.59 16.13
C ILE A 112 13.76 -2.43 16.38
N THR A 113 14.91 -1.86 16.04
CA THR A 113 16.24 -2.39 16.35
C THR A 113 16.88 -1.60 17.46
N LYS A 114 17.93 -2.14 18.12
CA LYS A 114 18.68 -1.41 19.14
C LYS A 114 19.18 -0.05 18.63
N ARG A 115 19.72 -0.03 17.42
CA ARG A 115 20.23 1.17 16.75
C ARG A 115 19.10 2.14 16.40
N GLY A 116 18.02 1.67 15.75
CA GLY A 116 16.89 2.52 15.37
C GLY A 116 16.19 3.16 16.56
N ILE A 117 16.10 2.46 17.71
CA ILE A 117 15.56 2.99 18.95
C ILE A 117 16.49 4.07 19.55
N GLN A 118 17.80 3.82 19.62
CA GLN A 118 18.77 4.79 20.12
C GLN A 118 18.80 6.05 19.26
N GLU A 119 18.78 5.89 17.95
CA GLU A 119 18.71 7.00 17.00
C GLU A 119 17.41 7.80 17.13
N GLY A 120 16.26 7.12 17.25
CA GLY A 120 14.98 7.79 17.46
C GLY A 120 14.92 8.57 18.77
N ILE A 121 15.45 8.02 19.88
CA ILE A 121 15.52 8.72 21.17
C ILE A 121 16.43 9.93 21.12
N SER A 122 17.50 9.90 20.33
CA SER A 122 18.42 11.05 20.17
C SER A 122 17.87 12.16 19.29
N LYS A 123 16.85 11.86 18.45
CA LYS A 123 16.22 12.79 17.50
C LYS A 123 14.80 13.14 17.94
N VAL A 124 14.71 13.89 19.04
CA VAL A 124 13.43 14.44 19.51
C VAL A 124 12.90 15.46 18.50
N ARG A 125 11.59 15.48 18.30
CA ARG A 125 10.90 16.42 17.43
C ARG A 125 9.57 16.86 18.03
N ASP A 126 8.96 17.85 17.43
CA ASP A 126 7.59 18.26 17.73
C ASP A 126 6.55 17.36 17.04
N ILE A 127 5.32 17.40 17.53
CA ILE A 127 4.17 16.77 16.89
C ILE A 127 3.89 17.47 15.55
N ASN A 128 3.77 16.70 14.49
CA ASN A 128 3.45 17.22 13.18
C ASN A 128 1.94 17.50 13.05
N HIS A 129 1.55 18.75 13.32
CA HIS A 129 0.15 19.19 13.25
C HIS A 129 -0.47 19.04 11.87
N ASN A 130 0.31 19.05 10.78
CA ASN A 130 -0.21 18.80 9.42
C ASN A 130 -0.69 17.35 9.27
N LEU A 131 0.05 16.38 9.80
CA LEU A 131 -0.37 14.97 9.81
C LEU A 131 -1.58 14.75 10.72
N VAL A 132 -1.63 15.42 11.89
CA VAL A 132 -2.80 15.39 12.78
C VAL A 132 -4.03 15.95 12.07
N SER A 133 -3.90 17.08 11.41
CA SER A 133 -5.00 17.71 10.63
C SER A 133 -5.45 16.81 9.47
N ALA A 134 -4.52 16.16 8.78
CA ALA A 134 -4.83 15.22 7.70
C ALA A 134 -5.60 13.98 8.20
N GLN A 135 -5.25 13.46 9.38
CA GLN A 135 -5.99 12.36 10.01
C GLN A 135 -7.38 12.83 10.48
N THR A 136 -7.46 14.01 11.10
CA THR A 136 -8.72 14.63 11.53
C THR A 136 -9.67 14.85 10.36
N ALA A 137 -9.19 15.44 9.26
CA ALA A 137 -9.98 15.65 8.04
C ALA A 137 -10.51 14.32 7.48
N ARG A 138 -9.66 13.29 7.44
CA ARG A 138 -10.08 11.95 7.05
C ARG A 138 -11.19 11.42 7.96
N ARG A 139 -11.05 11.58 9.28
CA ARG A 139 -12.03 11.12 10.27
C ARG A 139 -13.37 11.83 10.12
N VAL A 140 -13.32 13.16 9.88
CA VAL A 140 -14.50 14.00 9.60
C VAL A 140 -15.21 13.51 8.34
N ILE A 141 -14.50 13.34 7.23
CA ILE A 141 -15.09 12.89 5.96
C ILE A 141 -15.71 11.50 6.11
N ASP A 142 -15.01 10.56 6.73
CA ASP A 142 -15.53 9.20 6.95
C ASP A 142 -16.82 9.21 7.80
N ARG A 143 -16.89 10.09 8.82
CA ARG A 143 -18.08 10.26 9.66
C ARG A 143 -19.23 10.91 8.89
N LEU A 144 -18.96 11.99 8.14
CA LEU A 144 -19.99 12.70 7.37
C LEU A 144 -20.57 11.79 6.27
N VAL A 145 -19.73 11.11 5.50
CA VAL A 145 -20.20 10.17 4.47
C VAL A 145 -21.02 9.04 5.09
N GLY A 146 -20.55 8.46 6.19
CA GLY A 146 -21.28 7.39 6.88
C GLY A 146 -22.66 7.85 7.39
N TYR A 147 -22.73 8.99 8.04
CA TYR A 147 -23.96 9.49 8.69
C TYR A 147 -24.96 10.15 7.74
N LYS A 148 -24.48 10.82 6.67
CA LYS A 148 -25.34 11.55 5.74
C LYS A 148 -25.75 10.73 4.52
N VAL A 149 -24.87 9.86 3.99
CA VAL A 149 -25.12 9.12 2.76
C VAL A 149 -25.73 7.73 3.02
N SER A 150 -25.36 7.06 4.12
CA SER A 150 -25.94 5.73 4.41
C SER A 150 -27.47 5.76 4.57
N PRO A 151 -28.11 6.75 5.24
CA PRO A 151 -29.55 6.85 5.30
C PRO A 151 -30.22 7.00 3.91
N VAL A 152 -29.56 7.70 2.98
CA VAL A 152 -30.06 7.80 1.60
C VAL A 152 -30.11 6.44 0.92
N LEU A 153 -29.05 5.61 1.12
CA LEU A 153 -29.05 4.24 0.60
C LEU A 153 -30.16 3.38 1.22
N TRP A 154 -30.46 3.58 2.50
CA TRP A 154 -31.56 2.84 3.17
C TRP A 154 -32.91 3.25 2.60
N ALA A 155 -33.16 4.55 2.44
CA ALA A 155 -34.42 5.05 1.89
C ALA A 155 -34.66 4.67 0.43
N THR A 156 -33.60 4.62 -0.39
CA THR A 156 -33.73 4.42 -1.84
C THR A 156 -33.57 2.96 -2.27
N LEU A 157 -32.62 2.23 -1.71
CA LEU A 157 -32.27 0.88 -2.17
C LEU A 157 -32.79 -0.20 -1.24
N GLN A 158 -32.67 -0.04 0.08
CA GLN A 158 -33.06 -1.06 1.05
C GLN A 158 -34.57 -1.25 1.10
N SER A 159 -35.36 -0.18 0.97
CA SER A 159 -36.82 -0.24 0.88
C SER A 159 -37.33 -0.99 -0.36
N ASN A 160 -36.59 -0.95 -1.46
CA ASN A 160 -36.96 -1.60 -2.74
C ASN A 160 -36.38 -3.00 -2.93
N MET A 161 -35.44 -3.43 -2.09
CA MET A 161 -34.76 -4.71 -2.22
C MET A 161 -35.15 -5.68 -1.09
N LYS A 162 -36.24 -6.40 -1.26
CA LYS A 162 -36.72 -7.42 -0.30
C LYS A 162 -35.69 -8.51 0.08
N PHE A 163 -34.60 -8.64 -0.67
CA PHE A 163 -33.58 -9.67 -0.50
C PHE A 163 -32.31 -9.20 0.22
N VAL A 164 -32.13 -7.90 0.46
CA VAL A 164 -30.95 -7.37 1.16
C VAL A 164 -31.18 -7.41 2.66
N LYS A 165 -30.71 -8.47 3.30
CA LYS A 165 -30.79 -8.67 4.76
C LYS A 165 -29.76 -7.87 5.57
N THR A 166 -28.81 -7.18 4.91
CA THR A 166 -27.72 -6.45 5.59
C THR A 166 -27.90 -4.96 5.43
N ASN A 167 -27.62 -4.20 6.49
CA ASN A 167 -27.64 -2.75 6.43
C ASN A 167 -26.59 -2.25 5.43
N LEU A 168 -27.06 -1.58 4.37
CA LEU A 168 -26.20 -0.91 3.41
C LEU A 168 -25.48 0.25 4.11
N SER A 169 -24.23 0.48 3.74
CA SER A 169 -23.48 1.64 4.24
C SER A 169 -22.67 2.29 3.12
N ALA A 170 -22.65 3.60 3.13
CA ALA A 170 -21.73 4.39 2.31
C ALA A 170 -20.43 4.62 3.07
N GLY A 171 -19.34 4.68 2.36
CA GLY A 171 -18.04 5.00 2.92
C GLY A 171 -17.07 5.44 1.83
N ARG A 172 -16.18 6.34 2.18
CA ARG A 172 -15.21 6.95 1.26
C ARG A 172 -14.42 5.92 0.45
N VAL A 173 -13.93 4.86 1.09
CA VAL A 173 -13.14 3.81 0.44
C VAL A 173 -14.05 2.81 -0.29
N GLN A 174 -15.08 2.31 0.38
CA GLN A 174 -15.95 1.27 -0.18
C GLN A 174 -16.75 1.77 -1.38
N SER A 175 -17.27 2.99 -1.34
CA SER A 175 -18.02 3.56 -2.46
C SER A 175 -17.12 3.80 -3.69
N ALA A 176 -15.89 4.29 -3.48
CA ALA A 176 -14.91 4.44 -4.55
C ALA A 176 -14.50 3.07 -5.14
N ALA A 177 -14.29 2.06 -4.30
CA ALA A 177 -13.97 0.71 -4.76
C ALA A 177 -15.10 0.11 -5.61
N VAL A 178 -16.35 0.22 -5.17
CA VAL A 178 -17.52 -0.23 -5.94
C VAL A 178 -17.61 0.51 -7.28
N LYS A 179 -17.40 1.83 -7.29
CA LYS A 179 -17.39 2.62 -8.53
C LYS A 179 -16.36 2.09 -9.52
N ILE A 180 -15.13 1.84 -9.10
CA ILE A 180 -14.06 1.31 -9.96
C ILE A 180 -14.47 -0.05 -10.56
N ILE A 181 -15.05 -0.94 -9.74
CA ILE A 181 -15.51 -2.26 -10.20
C ILE A 181 -16.64 -2.12 -11.22
N VAL A 182 -17.62 -1.26 -10.93
CA VAL A 182 -18.76 -1.02 -11.84
C VAL A 182 -18.29 -0.40 -13.16
N ASP A 183 -17.42 0.58 -13.11
CA ASP A 183 -16.87 1.20 -14.33
C ASP A 183 -16.09 0.17 -15.16
N ARG A 184 -15.29 -0.69 -14.52
CA ARG A 184 -14.60 -1.78 -15.21
C ARG A 184 -15.56 -2.79 -15.82
N GLU A 185 -16.64 -3.16 -15.12
CA GLU A 185 -17.66 -4.08 -15.63
C GLU A 185 -18.43 -3.48 -16.81
N ARG A 186 -18.72 -2.18 -16.78
CA ARG A 186 -19.32 -1.47 -17.93
C ARG A 186 -18.40 -1.49 -19.15
N LEU A 187 -17.09 -1.28 -18.97
CA LEU A 187 -16.11 -1.41 -20.04
C LEU A 187 -16.06 -2.85 -20.57
N ARG A 188 -16.05 -3.84 -19.67
CA ARG A 188 -16.10 -5.26 -20.04
C ARG A 188 -17.34 -5.62 -20.87
N SER A 189 -18.50 -5.09 -20.49
CA SER A 189 -19.77 -5.33 -21.21
C SER A 189 -19.81 -4.67 -22.60
N LYS A 190 -19.11 -3.55 -22.77
CA LYS A 190 -18.97 -2.85 -24.05
C LYS A 190 -17.89 -3.45 -24.96
N PHE A 191 -17.03 -4.30 -24.39
CA PHE A 191 -15.89 -4.86 -25.12
C PHE A 191 -16.35 -5.81 -26.24
N LYS A 192 -15.93 -5.55 -27.47
CA LYS A 192 -16.17 -6.40 -28.66
C LYS A 192 -14.93 -7.26 -28.89
N ARG A 193 -15.11 -8.57 -28.88
CA ARG A 193 -14.02 -9.49 -29.19
C ARG A 193 -13.65 -9.37 -30.67
N THR A 194 -12.39 -9.09 -30.95
CA THR A 194 -11.83 -9.11 -32.29
C THR A 194 -10.91 -10.31 -32.42
N ARG A 195 -11.13 -11.12 -33.47
CA ARG A 195 -10.25 -12.23 -33.82
C ARG A 195 -9.16 -11.71 -34.75
N TYR A 196 -7.94 -12.06 -34.49
CA TYR A 196 -6.80 -11.83 -35.36
C TYR A 196 -5.91 -13.08 -35.35
N PHE A 197 -5.15 -13.25 -36.42
CA PHE A 197 -4.28 -14.39 -36.61
C PHE A 197 -2.87 -13.91 -36.83
N ASP A 198 -1.90 -14.66 -36.35
CA ASP A 198 -0.49 -14.53 -36.65
C ASP A 198 0.03 -15.87 -37.20
N LEU A 199 1.27 -15.86 -37.69
CA LEU A 199 1.96 -17.05 -38.13
C LEU A 199 3.29 -17.15 -37.37
N LYS A 200 3.56 -18.37 -36.91
CA LYS A 200 4.82 -18.72 -36.27
C LYS A 200 5.46 -19.89 -37.00
N ALA A 201 6.71 -19.76 -37.40
CA ALA A 201 7.48 -20.81 -38.02
C ALA A 201 8.55 -21.34 -37.05
N GLN A 202 8.83 -22.62 -37.10
CA GLN A 202 9.99 -23.26 -36.51
C GLN A 202 10.99 -23.51 -37.64
N LEU A 203 12.15 -22.89 -37.52
CA LEU A 203 13.19 -22.97 -38.55
C LEU A 203 14.44 -23.62 -37.97
N SER A 204 15.22 -24.31 -38.83
CA SER A 204 16.53 -24.85 -38.47
C SER A 204 17.50 -24.67 -39.63
N LYS A 205 18.79 -24.60 -39.33
CA LYS A 205 19.81 -24.70 -40.39
C LYS A 205 19.84 -26.12 -40.94
N PRO A 206 20.15 -26.30 -42.25
CA PRO A 206 20.49 -27.63 -42.74
C PRO A 206 21.58 -28.30 -41.87
N ASN A 207 21.39 -29.53 -41.54
CA ASN A 207 22.34 -30.32 -40.68
C ASN A 207 22.55 -29.80 -39.27
N SER A 208 21.57 -29.07 -38.69
CA SER A 208 21.59 -28.60 -37.31
C SER A 208 20.34 -29.05 -36.56
N GLU A 209 20.48 -29.56 -35.35
CA GLU A 209 19.35 -29.88 -34.46
C GLU A 209 18.77 -28.64 -33.80
N THR A 210 19.51 -27.53 -33.83
CA THR A 210 19.07 -26.27 -33.19
C THR A 210 17.94 -25.64 -33.97
N LYS A 211 16.78 -25.50 -33.33
CA LYS A 211 15.59 -24.85 -33.88
C LYS A 211 15.41 -23.47 -33.26
N PHE A 212 14.96 -22.52 -34.05
CA PHE A 212 14.56 -21.21 -33.58
C PHE A 212 13.16 -20.83 -34.10
N SER A 213 12.45 -20.00 -33.34
CA SER A 213 11.11 -19.55 -33.70
C SER A 213 11.16 -18.21 -34.42
N ALA A 214 10.45 -18.10 -35.53
CA ALA A 214 10.22 -16.84 -36.25
C ALA A 214 8.75 -16.49 -36.24
N ASN A 215 8.41 -15.23 -36.00
CA ASN A 215 7.03 -14.74 -36.09
C ASN A 215 6.88 -13.89 -37.33
N LEU A 216 5.74 -14.00 -38.03
CA LEU A 216 5.43 -13.13 -39.14
C LEU A 216 5.32 -11.68 -38.64
N PHE A 217 6.19 -10.81 -39.16
CA PHE A 217 6.28 -9.41 -38.70
C PHE A 217 5.65 -8.45 -39.73
N LYS A 218 5.97 -8.63 -41.01
CA LYS A 218 5.46 -7.79 -42.13
C LYS A 218 4.96 -8.65 -43.27
N LEU A 219 3.99 -8.13 -43.99
CA LEU A 219 3.49 -8.70 -45.27
C LEU A 219 3.39 -7.57 -46.28
N GLY A 220 4.13 -7.67 -47.39
CA GLY A 220 4.17 -6.61 -48.41
C GLY A 220 4.65 -5.27 -47.84
N GLY A 221 5.63 -5.28 -46.92
CA GLY A 221 6.16 -4.07 -46.26
C GLY A 221 5.34 -3.53 -45.08
N VAL A 222 4.08 -3.98 -44.92
CA VAL A 222 3.19 -3.52 -43.83
C VAL A 222 3.22 -4.49 -42.66
N ARG A 223 3.29 -3.96 -41.45
CA ARG A 223 3.34 -4.75 -40.21
C ARG A 223 2.01 -5.49 -39.95
N ILE A 224 2.12 -6.71 -39.45
CA ILE A 224 0.96 -7.49 -39.01
C ILE A 224 0.46 -6.95 -37.67
N ALA A 225 -0.86 -6.92 -37.50
CA ALA A 225 -1.50 -6.54 -36.23
C ALA A 225 -1.17 -7.52 -35.11
N THR A 226 -0.85 -6.99 -33.95
CA THR A 226 -0.60 -7.73 -32.70
C THR A 226 -1.62 -7.32 -31.64
N SER A 227 -1.65 -7.97 -30.49
CA SER A 227 -2.52 -7.59 -29.37
C SER A 227 -2.40 -6.12 -28.96
N ASN A 228 -1.24 -5.51 -29.12
CA ASN A 228 -0.99 -4.11 -28.77
C ASN A 228 -1.65 -3.09 -29.70
N ASP A 229 -2.06 -3.53 -30.89
CA ASP A 229 -2.72 -2.68 -31.89
C ASP A 229 -4.22 -2.53 -31.64
N PHE A 230 -4.77 -3.26 -30.68
CA PHE A 230 -6.16 -3.15 -30.28
C PHE A 230 -6.33 -2.33 -29.01
N ASN A 231 -7.43 -1.59 -28.96
CA ASN A 231 -7.82 -0.86 -27.76
C ASN A 231 -8.30 -1.85 -26.68
N SER A 232 -7.69 -1.80 -25.52
CA SER A 232 -7.99 -2.70 -24.39
C SER A 232 -9.40 -2.49 -23.78
N GLU A 233 -10.04 -1.35 -24.06
CA GLU A 233 -11.36 -1.03 -23.51
C GLU A 233 -12.52 -1.50 -24.39
N ASN A 234 -12.38 -1.42 -25.71
CA ASN A 234 -13.46 -1.72 -26.65
C ASN A 234 -13.13 -2.78 -27.70
N GLY A 235 -11.87 -3.24 -27.77
CA GLY A 235 -11.42 -4.25 -28.73
C GLY A 235 -11.24 -3.76 -30.17
N ALA A 236 -11.42 -2.46 -30.44
CA ALA A 236 -11.26 -1.90 -31.77
C ALA A 236 -9.77 -1.77 -32.14
N LEU A 237 -9.47 -1.88 -33.43
CA LEU A 237 -8.14 -1.62 -33.95
C LEU A 237 -7.81 -0.12 -33.77
N LYS A 238 -6.64 0.19 -33.22
CA LYS A 238 -6.21 1.58 -32.95
C LYS A 238 -5.82 2.35 -34.20
N THR A 239 -5.34 1.64 -35.23
CA THR A 239 -4.83 2.23 -36.47
C THR A 239 -5.08 1.28 -37.64
N ASN A 240 -5.31 1.85 -38.80
CA ASN A 240 -5.44 1.11 -40.04
C ASN A 240 -4.09 0.87 -40.76
N SER A 241 -2.97 1.29 -40.14
CA SER A 241 -1.63 1.13 -40.74
C SER A 241 -1.01 -0.26 -40.55
N VAL A 242 -1.79 -1.24 -40.08
CA VAL A 242 -1.36 -2.62 -39.87
C VAL A 242 -2.28 -3.59 -40.63
N VAL A 243 -1.73 -4.72 -41.02
CA VAL A 243 -2.51 -5.79 -41.69
C VAL A 243 -3.19 -6.68 -40.66
N LEU A 244 -4.49 -6.71 -40.65
CA LEU A 244 -5.27 -7.67 -39.88
C LEU A 244 -5.43 -8.97 -40.71
N LEU A 245 -4.82 -10.06 -40.24
CA LEU A 245 -4.93 -11.35 -40.87
C LEU A 245 -6.26 -12.02 -40.50
N SER A 246 -7.05 -12.40 -41.51
CA SER A 246 -8.18 -13.32 -41.37
C SER A 246 -7.68 -14.76 -41.33
N GLU A 247 -8.50 -15.67 -40.82
CA GLU A 247 -8.20 -17.10 -40.78
C GLU A 247 -7.90 -17.69 -42.18
N SER A 248 -8.69 -17.33 -43.20
CA SER A 248 -8.50 -17.77 -44.57
C SER A 248 -7.16 -17.31 -45.12
N LYS A 249 -6.80 -16.04 -44.93
CA LYS A 249 -5.53 -15.47 -45.37
C LYS A 249 -4.33 -16.08 -44.65
N ALA A 250 -4.45 -16.33 -43.35
CA ALA A 250 -3.42 -17.00 -42.55
C ALA A 250 -3.18 -18.44 -43.05
N ASN A 251 -4.24 -19.18 -43.32
CA ASN A 251 -4.16 -20.55 -43.85
C ASN A 251 -3.55 -20.58 -45.27
N THR A 252 -3.88 -19.65 -46.15
CA THR A 252 -3.29 -19.53 -47.48
C THR A 252 -1.78 -19.26 -47.36
N LEU A 253 -1.38 -18.29 -46.55
CA LEU A 253 0.02 -17.98 -46.32
C LEU A 253 0.78 -19.18 -45.72
N ARG A 254 0.17 -19.90 -44.76
CA ARG A 254 0.77 -21.11 -44.19
C ARG A 254 1.10 -22.15 -45.26
N LYS A 255 0.18 -22.39 -46.20
CA LYS A 255 0.41 -23.35 -47.30
C LYS A 255 1.56 -22.87 -48.21
N GLN A 256 1.60 -21.59 -48.56
CA GLN A 256 2.66 -21.00 -49.39
C GLN A 256 4.03 -21.05 -48.72
N LEU A 257 4.09 -20.78 -47.42
CA LEU A 257 5.33 -20.70 -46.65
C LEU A 257 5.94 -22.09 -46.32
N ASN A 258 5.16 -23.17 -46.37
CA ASN A 258 5.69 -24.51 -46.11
C ASN A 258 6.78 -24.94 -47.11
N ASN A 259 6.69 -24.47 -48.36
CA ASN A 259 7.65 -24.81 -49.43
C ASN A 259 8.55 -23.61 -49.81
N ALA A 260 8.54 -22.53 -48.96
CA ALA A 260 9.31 -21.34 -49.26
C ALA A 260 10.79 -21.50 -48.85
N GLN A 261 11.66 -20.85 -49.58
CA GLN A 261 13.06 -20.68 -49.17
C GLN A 261 13.16 -19.57 -48.14
N TRP A 262 13.92 -19.81 -47.09
CA TRP A 262 14.11 -18.88 -45.98
C TRP A 262 15.55 -18.38 -45.97
N GLN A 263 15.71 -17.07 -45.78
CA GLN A 263 17.01 -16.42 -45.68
C GLN A 263 17.04 -15.50 -44.48
N ILE A 264 18.15 -15.54 -43.71
CA ILE A 264 18.43 -14.56 -42.69
C ILE A 264 19.00 -13.30 -43.39
N VAL A 265 18.27 -12.21 -43.31
CA VAL A 265 18.62 -10.95 -44.01
C VAL A 265 19.45 -10.03 -43.12
N ASP A 266 19.19 -10.06 -41.81
CA ASP A 266 19.84 -9.19 -40.82
C ASP A 266 19.86 -9.87 -39.44
N ILE A 267 20.91 -9.56 -38.67
CA ILE A 267 21.07 -9.96 -37.28
C ILE A 267 21.40 -8.71 -36.49
N ASN A 268 20.49 -8.31 -35.61
CA ASN A 268 20.64 -7.13 -34.78
C ASN A 268 20.81 -7.53 -33.31
N GLU A 269 22.01 -7.35 -32.79
CA GLU A 269 22.35 -7.59 -31.38
C GLU A 269 22.21 -6.29 -30.58
N LYS A 270 21.41 -6.32 -29.53
CA LYS A 270 21.23 -5.19 -28.63
C LYS A 270 21.52 -5.61 -27.20
N PRO A 271 22.42 -4.91 -26.52
CA PRO A 271 22.64 -5.16 -25.11
C PRO A 271 21.34 -4.84 -24.34
N ARG A 272 20.98 -5.73 -23.42
CA ARG A 272 19.82 -5.55 -22.55
C ARG A 272 20.29 -5.48 -21.11
N THR A 273 20.07 -4.35 -20.48
CA THR A 273 20.30 -4.17 -19.05
C THR A 273 19.05 -4.54 -18.28
N SER A 274 19.20 -5.34 -17.24
CA SER A 274 18.13 -5.65 -16.30
C SER A 274 18.49 -5.07 -14.94
N ASN A 275 17.74 -4.09 -14.49
CA ASN A 275 17.93 -3.50 -13.17
C ASN A 275 17.17 -4.31 -12.10
N PRO A 276 17.68 -4.38 -10.87
CA PRO A 276 16.94 -4.95 -9.75
C PRO A 276 15.66 -4.16 -9.51
N LYS A 277 14.66 -4.83 -8.94
CA LYS A 277 13.41 -4.17 -8.57
C LYS A 277 13.64 -3.25 -7.37
N PRO A 278 12.91 -2.13 -7.28
CA PRO A 278 12.98 -1.26 -6.11
C PRO A 278 12.46 -1.97 -4.86
N PRO A 279 12.81 -1.48 -3.67
CA PRO A 279 12.22 -1.94 -2.41
C PRO A 279 10.68 -1.89 -2.43
N PHE A 280 10.05 -2.68 -1.57
CA PHE A 280 8.60 -2.73 -1.51
C PHE A 280 8.02 -1.44 -0.92
N THR A 281 6.99 -0.94 -1.59
CA THR A 281 5.97 -0.08 -0.97
C THR A 281 4.85 -0.94 -0.39
N THR A 282 3.95 -0.35 0.40
CA THR A 282 2.77 -1.08 0.94
C THR A 282 1.98 -1.79 -0.17
N SER A 283 1.73 -1.12 -1.28
CA SER A 283 0.94 -1.70 -2.38
C SER A 283 1.67 -2.81 -3.13
N THR A 284 2.96 -2.63 -3.41
CA THR A 284 3.75 -3.65 -4.12
C THR A 284 4.01 -4.87 -3.25
N LEU A 285 4.19 -4.70 -1.92
CA LEU A 285 4.26 -5.80 -0.97
C LEU A 285 2.98 -6.64 -0.99
N GLN A 286 1.80 -6.01 -0.94
CA GLN A 286 0.51 -6.71 -0.99
C GLN A 286 0.31 -7.45 -2.31
N GLN A 287 0.68 -6.85 -3.45
CA GLN A 287 0.58 -7.48 -4.77
C GLN A 287 1.50 -8.71 -4.89
N GLU A 288 2.76 -8.61 -4.47
CA GLU A 288 3.71 -9.73 -4.52
C GLU A 288 3.31 -10.86 -3.56
N ALA A 289 2.86 -10.53 -2.34
CA ALA A 289 2.37 -11.52 -1.39
C ALA A 289 1.11 -12.24 -1.91
N SER A 290 0.19 -11.51 -2.54
CA SER A 290 -0.98 -12.11 -3.17
C SER A 290 -0.58 -13.04 -4.32
N ARG A 291 0.35 -12.60 -5.17
CA ARG A 291 0.80 -13.37 -6.35
C ARG A 291 1.60 -14.62 -5.97
N LYS A 292 2.58 -14.49 -5.05
CA LYS A 292 3.51 -15.57 -4.70
C LYS A 292 3.01 -16.47 -3.57
N LEU A 293 2.37 -15.88 -2.55
CA LEU A 293 2.00 -16.58 -1.33
C LEU A 293 0.48 -16.81 -1.22
N ARG A 294 -0.31 -16.34 -2.20
CA ARG A 294 -1.78 -16.37 -2.18
C ARG A 294 -2.38 -15.72 -0.92
N SER A 295 -1.66 -14.79 -0.32
CA SER A 295 -2.04 -14.09 0.91
C SER A 295 -2.99 -12.93 0.61
N SER A 296 -4.03 -12.76 1.43
CA SER A 296 -4.88 -11.58 1.36
C SER A 296 -4.12 -10.32 1.81
N ALA A 297 -4.56 -9.13 1.36
CA ALA A 297 -3.97 -7.86 1.79
C ALA A 297 -4.00 -7.71 3.33
N ARG A 298 -5.08 -8.12 3.98
CA ARG A 298 -5.21 -8.10 5.46
C ARG A 298 -4.16 -8.99 6.13
N GLN A 299 -4.01 -10.21 5.67
CA GLN A 299 -3.02 -11.16 6.22
C GLN A 299 -1.60 -10.67 5.99
N THR A 300 -1.31 -10.15 4.80
CA THR A 300 -0.01 -9.57 4.46
C THR A 300 0.35 -8.42 5.40
N MET A 301 -0.57 -7.47 5.62
CA MET A 301 -0.33 -6.35 6.53
C MET A 301 -0.21 -6.78 7.99
N SER A 302 -0.98 -7.78 8.44
CA SER A 302 -0.85 -8.34 9.79
C SER A 302 0.52 -8.99 10.01
N ASN A 303 1.03 -9.71 9.02
CA ASN A 303 2.36 -10.34 9.10
C ASN A 303 3.47 -9.27 9.03
N ALA A 304 3.35 -8.28 8.16
CA ALA A 304 4.29 -7.17 8.07
C ALA A 304 4.36 -6.37 9.39
N GLN A 305 3.22 -6.13 10.03
CA GLN A 305 3.18 -5.48 11.34
C GLN A 305 3.97 -6.28 12.40
N LYS A 306 3.78 -7.59 12.44
CA LYS A 306 4.53 -8.45 13.37
C LYS A 306 6.03 -8.44 13.07
N LEU A 307 6.43 -8.45 11.81
CA LEU A 307 7.84 -8.38 11.42
C LEU A 307 8.47 -7.04 11.82
N TYR A 308 7.75 -5.93 11.63
CA TYR A 308 8.19 -4.61 12.07
C TYR A 308 8.34 -4.54 13.59
N GLU A 309 7.33 -4.96 14.36
CA GLU A 309 7.35 -4.93 15.83
C GLU A 309 8.46 -5.80 16.46
N ASN A 310 8.92 -6.81 15.74
CA ASN A 310 10.04 -7.67 16.12
C ASN A 310 11.40 -7.23 15.52
N GLY A 311 11.44 -6.13 14.77
CA GLY A 311 12.66 -5.55 14.24
C GLY A 311 13.24 -6.23 12.99
N PHE A 312 12.44 -7.05 12.28
CA PHE A 312 12.90 -7.73 11.07
C PHE A 312 12.78 -6.89 9.80
N ILE A 313 11.89 -5.92 9.79
CA ILE A 313 11.70 -4.99 8.67
C ILE A 313 11.50 -3.56 9.20
N THR A 314 11.74 -2.58 8.34
CA THR A 314 11.37 -1.19 8.58
C THR A 314 9.85 -1.01 8.53
N TYR A 315 9.37 0.17 8.90
CA TYR A 315 7.93 0.47 8.90
C TYR A 315 7.29 0.23 7.52
N MET A 316 6.27 -0.62 7.46
CA MET A 316 5.69 -1.16 6.24
C MET A 316 4.63 -0.29 5.59
N ARG A 317 4.10 0.74 6.27
CA ARG A 317 3.12 1.66 5.67
C ARG A 317 3.85 2.83 5.03
N THR A 318 4.42 2.59 3.86
CA THR A 318 5.18 3.58 3.08
C THR A 318 4.84 3.47 1.61
N ASP A 319 4.90 4.58 0.90
CA ASP A 319 4.86 4.68 -0.55
C ASP A 319 6.23 5.06 -1.15
N SER A 320 7.23 5.25 -0.28
CA SER A 320 8.61 5.55 -0.66
C SER A 320 9.40 4.27 -0.93
N THR A 321 10.23 4.31 -1.96
CA THR A 321 11.23 3.29 -2.29
C THR A 321 12.64 3.70 -1.88
N HIS A 322 12.81 4.85 -1.21
CA HIS A 322 14.10 5.32 -0.75
C HIS A 322 14.64 4.45 0.39
N LEU A 323 15.90 4.08 0.27
CA LEU A 323 16.67 3.42 1.32
C LEU A 323 17.55 4.44 2.04
N SER A 324 17.93 4.16 3.28
CA SER A 324 18.90 5.00 3.98
C SER A 324 20.28 4.92 3.30
N CYS A 325 21.05 6.01 3.35
CA CYS A 325 22.41 6.03 2.81
C CYS A 325 23.32 4.96 3.45
N LEU A 326 23.05 4.58 4.69
CA LEU A 326 23.82 3.54 5.40
C LEU A 326 23.63 2.14 4.79
N LEU A 327 22.49 1.87 4.19
CA LEU A 327 22.25 0.59 3.53
C LEU A 327 23.07 0.50 2.23
N TYR A 328 23.18 1.61 1.48
CA TYR A 328 24.02 1.67 0.28
C TYR A 328 25.51 1.53 0.61
N THR A 329 25.95 2.02 1.78
CA THR A 329 27.37 1.94 2.17
C THR A 329 27.77 0.60 2.78
N SER A 330 26.84 -0.13 3.44
CA SER A 330 27.13 -1.45 4.01
C SER A 330 27.26 -2.51 2.92
N ASP A 331 26.44 -2.44 1.87
CA ASP A 331 26.48 -3.39 0.75
C ASP A 331 27.80 -3.27 -0.05
N ALA A 332 28.31 -2.02 -0.19
CA ALA A 332 29.60 -1.78 -0.84
C ALA A 332 30.81 -2.26 0.00
N ALA A 333 30.66 -2.40 1.32
CA ALA A 333 31.73 -2.88 2.19
C ALA A 333 31.82 -4.44 2.20
N ASP A 334 30.69 -5.12 2.00
CA ASP A 334 30.64 -6.59 1.97
C ASP A 334 31.18 -7.16 0.65
N GLU A 335 31.13 -6.40 -0.45
CA GLU A 335 31.70 -6.79 -1.73
C GLU A 335 33.24 -6.67 -1.79
N HIS A 336 33.87 -5.94 -0.86
CA HIS A 336 35.33 -5.78 -0.79
C HIS A 336 35.99 -6.58 0.36
N GLY A 337 35.23 -7.42 1.02
CA GLY A 337 35.66 -8.22 2.17
C GLY A 337 35.94 -9.71 1.85
N CYS A 338 36.29 -10.03 0.60
CA CYS A 338 36.77 -11.35 0.21
C CYS A 338 38.16 -11.29 -0.33
#